data_ec9df924de7d094979ba4c72e699b423
#
_entry.id   ec9df924de7d094979ba4c72e699b423
#
_cell.length_a   1.000
_cell.length_b   1.000
_cell.length_c   1.000
_cell.angle_alpha   90.00
_cell.angle_beta   90.00
_cell.angle_gamma   90.00
#
_symmetry.space_group_name_H-M   'P 1'
#
loop_
_entity.id
_entity.type
_entity.pdbx_description
1 polymer ?
#
loop_
_entity_poly.entity_id
_entity_poly.type
_entity_poly.pdbx_seq_one_letter_code
_entity_poly.pdbx_strand_id
1 'polypeptide(L)'
;MTVEDIRKGFGGAEEYASQDVFKLPEYIVPANFDVAEWAMELYGIDAEEVGIMYDVKEHRAVFPVVHEGKTVDATGRALGKRLPKWKRYGKSGLPYIHGCGKVAVVVEDCISAAVVGNDVWCGVAVLGTSLSESHKKYLAQFSTAIIALDPDALPKTLGMAKELRGHVNDVRVLRLTDDLKYRNPTDFENLTNIGV
;
A
#
# COMPACT_ATOMS: atom_id res chain seq x y z
N MET A 1 -42.24 24.30 -0.08
CA MET A 1 -41.13 23.46 0.43
C MET A 1 -41.38 23.20 1.92
N THR A 2 -41.70 21.98 2.28
CA THR A 2 -41.93 21.56 3.67
C THR A 2 -40.64 21.02 4.28
N VAL A 3 -40.59 20.92 5.62
CA VAL A 3 -39.45 20.32 6.33
C VAL A 3 -39.21 18.89 5.91
N GLU A 4 -40.25 18.15 5.46
CA GLU A 4 -40.13 16.80 4.89
C GLU A 4 -39.43 16.78 3.51
N ASP A 5 -39.65 17.80 2.68
CA ASP A 5 -39.01 17.90 1.37
C ASP A 5 -37.50 18.18 1.51
N ILE A 6 -37.12 18.91 2.56
CA ILE A 6 -35.70 19.18 2.91
C ILE A 6 -35.05 17.89 3.44
N ARG A 7 -35.74 17.09 4.25
CA ARG A 7 -35.23 15.81 4.74
C ARG A 7 -35.00 14.79 3.63
N LYS A 8 -35.87 14.75 2.60
CA LYS A 8 -35.70 13.87 1.43
C LYS A 8 -34.48 14.26 0.58
N GLY A 9 -34.14 15.55 0.52
CA GLY A 9 -32.94 16.03 -0.20
C GLY A 9 -31.61 15.68 0.50
N PHE A 10 -31.62 15.43 1.82
CA PHE A 10 -30.44 15.06 2.60
C PHE A 10 -30.35 13.56 2.92
N GLY A 11 -31.36 12.78 2.59
CA GLY A 11 -31.38 11.33 2.83
C GLY A 11 -30.28 10.55 2.09
N GLY A 12 -29.74 11.09 0.98
CA GLY A 12 -28.59 10.53 0.30
C GLY A 12 -27.26 10.66 1.04
N ALA A 13 -27.13 11.65 1.93
CA ALA A 13 -25.92 11.85 2.71
C ALA A 13 -25.82 10.90 3.91
N GLU A 14 -26.94 10.52 4.50
CA GLU A 14 -27.00 9.53 5.58
C GLU A 14 -26.80 8.10 5.08
N GLU A 15 -27.25 7.77 3.88
CA GLU A 15 -26.95 6.48 3.23
C GLU A 15 -25.47 6.33 2.87
N TYR A 16 -24.76 7.42 2.53
CA TYR A 16 -23.31 7.40 2.32
C TYR A 16 -22.51 7.28 3.63
N ALA A 17 -23.04 7.75 4.75
CA ALA A 17 -22.40 7.64 6.06
C ALA A 17 -22.52 6.24 6.68
N SER A 18 -23.45 5.42 6.21
CA SER A 18 -23.66 4.03 6.63
C SER A 18 -22.92 3.01 5.76
N GLN A 19 -22.07 3.46 4.82
CA GLN A 19 -21.29 2.55 4.00
C GLN A 19 -20.28 1.79 4.88
N ASP A 20 -20.40 0.49 4.78
CA ASP A 20 -19.72 -0.60 5.42
C ASP A 20 -18.33 -0.23 5.98
N VAL A 21 -18.26 -0.14 7.30
CA VAL A 21 -16.98 -0.12 8.01
C VAL A 21 -16.28 -1.45 7.72
N PHE A 22 -15.13 -1.42 7.07
CA PHE A 22 -14.35 -2.61 6.81
C PHE A 22 -13.98 -3.30 8.12
N LYS A 23 -14.24 -4.60 8.19
CA LYS A 23 -13.82 -5.46 9.29
C LYS A 23 -12.96 -6.59 8.75
N LEU A 24 -11.82 -6.81 9.39
CA LEU A 24 -11.03 -8.00 9.13
C LEU A 24 -11.88 -9.24 9.44
N PRO A 25 -11.91 -10.24 8.53
CA PRO A 25 -12.53 -11.52 8.83
C PRO A 25 -11.95 -12.15 10.10
N GLU A 26 -12.78 -12.88 10.86
CA GLU A 26 -12.37 -13.51 12.13
C GLU A 26 -11.26 -14.55 11.97
N TYR A 27 -11.12 -15.14 10.77
CA TYR A 27 -10.06 -16.09 10.46
C TYR A 27 -8.71 -15.44 10.14
N ILE A 28 -8.62 -14.12 10.16
CA ILE A 28 -7.38 -13.38 10.11
C ILE A 28 -6.93 -13.08 11.54
N VAL A 29 -5.83 -13.68 11.92
CA VAL A 29 -5.29 -13.69 13.29
C VAL A 29 -3.88 -13.08 13.30
N PRO A 30 -3.30 -12.75 14.46
CA PRO A 30 -1.90 -12.32 14.53
C PRO A 30 -0.96 -13.30 13.84
N ALA A 31 0.17 -12.80 13.32
CA ALA A 31 1.17 -13.61 12.65
C ALA A 31 1.63 -14.78 13.53
N ASN A 32 1.67 -15.97 12.95
CA ASN A 32 2.22 -17.15 13.58
C ASN A 32 3.71 -17.30 13.23
N PHE A 33 4.34 -18.37 13.74
CA PHE A 33 5.74 -18.65 13.46
C PHE A 33 6.05 -18.76 11.97
N ASP A 34 5.18 -19.43 11.20
CA ASP A 34 5.39 -19.62 9.75
C ASP A 34 5.41 -18.28 8.98
N VAL A 35 4.53 -17.34 9.34
CA VAL A 35 4.52 -16.00 8.75
C VAL A 35 5.75 -15.21 9.16
N ALA A 36 6.14 -15.28 10.44
CA ALA A 36 7.31 -14.59 10.96
C ALA A 36 8.60 -15.09 10.30
N GLU A 37 8.76 -16.41 10.19
CA GLU A 37 9.90 -17.03 9.52
C GLU A 37 9.95 -16.66 8.02
N TRP A 38 8.84 -16.77 7.32
CA TRP A 38 8.71 -16.38 5.92
C TRP A 38 9.11 -14.91 5.69
N ALA A 39 8.61 -14.00 6.50
CA ALA A 39 8.90 -12.58 6.36
C ALA A 39 10.37 -12.26 6.63
N MET A 40 10.94 -12.87 7.67
CA MET A 40 12.33 -12.63 8.05
C MET A 40 13.31 -13.28 7.07
N GLU A 41 13.11 -14.53 6.69
CA GLU A 41 14.04 -15.26 5.82
C GLU A 41 14.05 -14.73 4.39
N LEU A 42 12.88 -14.42 3.82
CA LEU A 42 12.80 -13.99 2.43
C LEU A 42 13.03 -12.49 2.25
N TYR A 43 12.64 -11.66 3.21
CA TYR A 43 12.60 -10.20 3.02
C TYR A 43 13.28 -9.41 4.15
N GLY A 44 13.74 -10.06 5.19
CA GLY A 44 14.34 -9.38 6.34
C GLY A 44 13.38 -8.45 7.09
N ILE A 45 12.09 -8.84 7.14
CA ILE A 45 11.01 -8.08 7.79
C ILE A 45 10.64 -8.75 9.10
N ASP A 46 10.54 -7.97 10.18
CA ASP A 46 9.89 -8.39 11.42
C ASP A 46 8.37 -8.28 11.25
N ALA A 47 7.68 -9.41 11.21
CA ALA A 47 6.25 -9.46 10.97
C ALA A 47 5.43 -8.77 12.06
N GLU A 48 5.86 -8.79 13.31
CA GLU A 48 5.19 -8.13 14.43
C GLU A 48 5.35 -6.61 14.33
N GLU A 49 6.56 -6.13 14.07
CA GLU A 49 6.85 -4.70 13.91
C GLU A 49 6.07 -4.09 12.74
N VAL A 50 5.99 -4.79 11.62
CA VAL A 50 5.25 -4.35 10.44
C VAL A 50 3.73 -4.51 10.58
N GLY A 51 3.28 -5.36 11.50
CA GLY A 51 1.86 -5.64 11.70
C GLY A 51 1.28 -6.64 10.72
N ILE A 52 2.09 -7.56 10.20
CA ILE A 52 1.62 -8.63 9.32
C ILE A 52 0.77 -9.61 10.12
N MET A 53 -0.36 -10.03 9.54
CA MET A 53 -1.28 -10.98 10.12
C MET A 53 -1.30 -12.30 9.32
N TYR A 54 -2.11 -13.24 9.75
CA TYR A 54 -2.21 -14.56 9.13
C TYR A 54 -3.66 -14.95 8.83
N ASP A 55 -3.91 -15.36 7.59
CA ASP A 55 -5.16 -15.96 7.16
C ASP A 55 -5.08 -17.49 7.32
N VAL A 56 -5.79 -18.01 8.33
CA VAL A 56 -5.78 -19.45 8.66
C VAL A 56 -6.53 -20.31 7.63
N LYS A 57 -7.44 -19.71 6.85
CA LYS A 57 -8.21 -20.45 5.84
C LYS A 57 -7.44 -20.66 4.56
N GLU A 58 -6.75 -19.62 4.09
CA GLU A 58 -6.09 -19.65 2.80
C GLU A 58 -4.56 -19.70 2.89
N HIS A 59 -4.01 -19.74 4.09
CA HIS A 59 -2.57 -19.74 4.33
C HIS A 59 -1.87 -18.57 3.64
N ARG A 60 -2.21 -17.36 4.09
CA ARG A 60 -1.68 -16.10 3.55
C ARG A 60 -1.09 -15.23 4.64
N ALA A 61 -0.01 -14.54 4.33
CA ALA A 61 0.44 -13.38 5.09
C ALA A 61 -0.45 -12.19 4.71
N VAL A 62 -1.04 -11.54 5.71
CA VAL A 62 -2.02 -10.46 5.50
C VAL A 62 -1.44 -9.13 5.95
N PHE A 63 -1.51 -8.15 5.06
CA PHE A 63 -1.06 -6.79 5.28
C PHE A 63 -2.28 -5.88 5.45
N PRO A 64 -2.63 -5.47 6.67
CA PRO A 64 -3.72 -4.53 6.91
C PRO A 64 -3.41 -3.16 6.30
N VAL A 65 -4.38 -2.58 5.62
CA VAL A 65 -4.29 -1.19 5.12
C VAL A 65 -4.89 -0.28 6.18
N VAL A 66 -4.04 0.53 6.82
CA VAL A 66 -4.44 1.40 7.94
C VAL A 66 -4.31 2.85 7.55
N HIS A 67 -5.39 3.62 7.69
CA HIS A 67 -5.42 5.05 7.50
C HIS A 67 -6.12 5.72 8.68
N GLU A 68 -5.53 6.78 9.22
CA GLU A 68 -6.07 7.50 10.37
C GLU A 68 -6.39 6.61 11.57
N GLY A 69 -5.52 5.62 11.81
CA GLY A 69 -5.66 4.67 12.91
C GLY A 69 -6.74 3.59 12.71
N LYS A 70 -7.35 3.52 11.53
CA LYS A 70 -8.39 2.52 11.21
C LYS A 70 -7.94 1.59 10.11
N THR A 71 -8.21 0.29 10.27
CA THR A 71 -8.05 -0.68 9.20
C THR A 71 -9.19 -0.50 8.18
N VAL A 72 -8.85 -0.11 6.96
CA VAL A 72 -9.80 0.19 5.88
C VAL A 72 -9.83 -0.87 4.79
N ASP A 73 -8.83 -1.74 4.75
CA ASP A 73 -8.69 -2.83 3.80
C ASP A 73 -7.62 -3.81 4.29
N ALA A 74 -7.40 -4.86 3.55
CA ALA A 74 -6.27 -5.76 3.75
C ALA A 74 -5.93 -6.48 2.45
N THR A 75 -4.67 -6.86 2.31
CA THR A 75 -4.17 -7.62 1.16
C THR A 75 -3.38 -8.82 1.65
N GLY A 76 -3.68 -10.01 1.12
CA GLY A 76 -3.05 -11.25 1.53
C GLY A 76 -2.14 -11.84 0.45
N ARG A 77 -0.91 -12.16 0.83
CA ARG A 77 0.08 -12.85 0.01
C ARG A 77 0.05 -14.33 0.31
N ALA A 78 -0.16 -15.17 -0.70
CA ALA A 78 -0.06 -16.62 -0.53
C ALA A 78 1.35 -17.03 -0.07
N LEU A 79 1.44 -17.81 1.00
CA LEU A 79 2.70 -18.35 1.49
C LEU A 79 3.18 -19.55 0.66
N GLY A 80 2.26 -20.25 0.00
CA GLY A 80 2.52 -21.37 -0.89
C GLY A 80 2.21 -21.06 -2.36
N LYS A 81 1.77 -22.10 -3.07
CA LYS A 81 1.46 -22.02 -4.51
C LYS A 81 0.02 -21.64 -4.83
N ARG A 82 -0.78 -21.27 -3.84
CA ARG A 82 -2.19 -20.88 -4.03
C ARG A 82 -2.31 -19.66 -4.95
N LEU A 83 -3.31 -19.71 -5.81
CA LEU A 83 -3.70 -18.56 -6.65
C LEU A 83 -5.04 -17.95 -6.14
N PRO A 84 -5.25 -16.66 -6.32
CA PRO A 84 -4.28 -15.68 -6.81
C PRO A 84 -3.12 -15.49 -5.82
N LYS A 85 -1.97 -15.10 -6.34
CA LYS A 85 -0.77 -14.80 -5.53
C LYS A 85 -1.03 -13.72 -4.47
N TRP A 86 -1.76 -12.67 -4.86
CA TRP A 86 -2.28 -11.62 -4.01
C TRP A 86 -3.80 -11.63 -3.99
N LYS A 87 -4.40 -11.47 -2.81
CA LYS A 87 -5.85 -11.39 -2.61
C LYS A 87 -6.21 -10.13 -1.86
N ARG A 88 -7.25 -9.47 -2.31
CA ARG A 88 -7.84 -8.33 -1.63
C ARG A 88 -9.03 -8.77 -0.77
N TYR A 89 -9.12 -8.26 0.47
CA TYR A 89 -10.19 -8.59 1.40
C TYR A 89 -11.31 -7.55 1.42
N GLY A 90 -11.01 -6.31 1.01
CA GLY A 90 -11.95 -5.20 0.94
C GLY A 90 -11.96 -4.52 -0.43
N LYS A 91 -12.50 -3.31 -0.47
CA LYS A 91 -12.70 -2.54 -1.71
C LYS A 91 -12.17 -1.10 -1.60
N SER A 92 -11.35 -0.80 -0.60
CA SER A 92 -10.77 0.54 -0.46
C SER A 92 -9.85 0.87 -1.64
N GLY A 93 -9.91 2.10 -2.13
CA GLY A 93 -8.96 2.63 -3.10
C GLY A 93 -7.67 3.15 -2.47
N LEU A 94 -7.55 3.12 -1.14
CA LEU A 94 -6.40 3.64 -0.41
C LEU A 94 -5.18 2.72 -0.54
N PRO A 95 -3.95 3.29 -0.54
CA PRO A 95 -2.74 2.49 -0.62
C PRO A 95 -2.39 1.85 0.71
N TYR A 96 -1.61 0.76 0.68
CA TYR A 96 -0.92 0.25 1.85
C TYR A 96 0.29 1.14 2.16
N ILE A 97 0.50 1.46 3.43
CA ILE A 97 1.53 2.39 3.87
C ILE A 97 2.39 1.73 4.94
N HIS A 98 3.71 1.89 4.83
CA HIS A 98 4.65 1.57 5.89
C HIS A 98 5.74 2.64 5.97
N GLY A 99 6.11 3.00 7.20
CA GLY A 99 7.06 4.09 7.48
C GLY A 99 6.39 5.45 7.63
N CYS A 100 7.14 6.39 8.19
CA CYS A 100 6.65 7.74 8.51
C CYS A 100 7.52 8.84 7.89
N GLY A 101 8.37 8.48 6.93
CA GLY A 101 9.25 9.43 6.24
C GLY A 101 8.49 10.48 5.44
N LYS A 102 9.17 11.57 5.16
CA LYS A 102 8.61 12.72 4.43
C LYS A 102 8.61 12.57 2.92
N VAL A 103 9.31 11.58 2.39
CA VAL A 103 9.38 11.27 0.97
C VAL A 103 8.61 9.97 0.73
N ALA A 104 7.62 10.03 -0.14
CA ALA A 104 6.88 8.84 -0.55
C ALA A 104 7.68 8.03 -1.56
N VAL A 105 7.80 6.73 -1.32
CA VAL A 105 8.33 5.76 -2.29
C VAL A 105 7.18 4.90 -2.77
N VAL A 106 6.76 5.11 -4.00
CA VAL A 106 5.60 4.45 -4.60
C VAL A 106 6.04 3.12 -5.22
N VAL A 107 5.46 2.05 -4.72
CA VAL A 107 5.78 0.66 -5.11
C VAL A 107 4.51 -0.11 -5.48
N GLU A 108 4.65 -1.30 -6.05
CA GLU A 108 3.51 -2.12 -6.48
C GLU A 108 2.84 -2.86 -5.33
N ASP A 109 3.61 -3.47 -4.44
CA ASP A 109 3.10 -4.38 -3.41
C ASP A 109 3.50 -4.02 -1.99
N CYS A 110 2.78 -4.63 -1.03
CA CYS A 110 2.96 -4.38 0.39
C CYS A 110 4.35 -4.78 0.92
N ILE A 111 4.96 -5.83 0.37
CA ILE A 111 6.27 -6.30 0.81
C ILE A 111 7.34 -5.28 0.47
N SER A 112 7.32 -4.75 -0.75
CA SER A 112 8.24 -3.67 -1.16
C SER A 112 8.07 -2.40 -0.31
N ALA A 113 6.82 -2.03 0.00
CA ALA A 113 6.54 -0.91 0.90
C ALA A 113 7.05 -1.15 2.32
N ALA A 114 6.85 -2.35 2.86
CA ALA A 114 7.34 -2.73 4.18
C ALA A 114 8.87 -2.75 4.26
N VAL A 115 9.54 -3.16 3.19
CA VAL A 115 11.02 -3.17 3.12
C VAL A 115 11.59 -1.76 3.04
N VAL A 116 11.02 -0.86 2.26
CA VAL A 116 11.55 0.49 2.06
C VAL A 116 11.16 1.48 3.15
N GLY A 117 9.99 1.28 3.77
CA GLY A 117 9.43 2.20 4.75
C GLY A 117 10.23 2.27 6.06
N ASN A 118 10.54 3.47 6.51
CA ASN A 118 11.22 3.77 7.77
C ASN A 118 10.92 5.22 8.19
N ASP A 119 11.78 5.83 8.96
CA ASP A 119 11.67 7.23 9.40
C ASP A 119 12.08 8.25 8.31
N VAL A 120 12.76 7.82 7.25
CA VAL A 120 13.15 8.65 6.10
C VAL A 120 12.16 8.48 4.93
N TRP A 121 11.77 7.25 4.64
CA TRP A 121 10.91 6.88 3.52
C TRP A 121 9.53 6.43 3.99
N CYS A 122 8.49 6.92 3.33
CA CYS A 122 7.15 6.37 3.44
C CYS A 122 6.89 5.43 2.27
N GLY A 123 6.89 4.13 2.50
CA GLY A 123 6.54 3.14 1.49
C GLY A 123 5.05 3.18 1.20
N VAL A 124 4.67 3.41 -0.06
CA VAL A 124 3.29 3.54 -0.51
C VAL A 124 3.02 2.52 -1.60
N ALA A 125 2.33 1.44 -1.26
CA ALA A 125 1.98 0.40 -2.21
C ALA A 125 0.63 0.70 -2.85
N VAL A 126 0.62 0.84 -4.17
CA VAL A 126 -0.61 1.11 -4.93
C VAL A 126 -1.35 -0.18 -5.31
N LEU A 127 -0.79 -1.33 -4.97
CA LEU A 127 -1.39 -2.66 -5.17
C LEU A 127 -1.68 -2.94 -6.66
N GLY A 128 -0.72 -2.58 -7.49
CA GLY A 128 -0.77 -2.71 -8.94
C GLY A 128 0.16 -1.71 -9.62
N THR A 129 -0.17 -1.33 -10.84
CA THR A 129 0.65 -0.44 -11.68
C THR A 129 -0.11 0.78 -12.18
N SER A 130 -1.25 1.10 -11.56
CA SER A 130 -2.06 2.28 -11.85
C SER A 130 -2.46 3.02 -10.59
N LEU A 131 -2.67 4.33 -10.71
CA LEU A 131 -3.11 5.19 -9.61
C LEU A 131 -4.63 5.32 -9.59
N SER A 132 -5.24 5.09 -8.42
CA SER A 132 -6.61 5.49 -8.13
C SER A 132 -6.67 6.98 -7.75
N GLU A 133 -7.87 7.56 -7.73
CA GLU A 133 -8.07 8.92 -7.20
C GLU A 133 -7.69 9.02 -5.72
N SER A 134 -7.96 7.98 -4.95
CA SER A 134 -7.56 7.90 -3.54
C SER A 134 -6.03 7.84 -3.36
N HIS A 135 -5.32 7.15 -4.25
CA HIS A 135 -3.85 7.17 -4.27
C HIS A 135 -3.30 8.57 -4.52
N LYS A 136 -3.81 9.27 -5.53
CA LYS A 136 -3.39 10.64 -5.87
C LYS A 136 -3.65 11.61 -4.72
N LYS A 137 -4.85 11.53 -4.12
CA LYS A 137 -5.21 12.35 -2.97
C LYS A 137 -4.30 12.10 -1.78
N TYR A 138 -3.98 10.86 -1.48
CA TYR A 138 -3.05 10.52 -0.41
C TYR A 138 -1.64 11.03 -0.70
N LEU A 139 -1.13 10.82 -1.92
CA LEU A 139 0.22 11.23 -2.31
C LEU A 139 0.39 12.75 -2.40
N ALA A 140 -0.69 13.51 -2.62
CA ALA A 140 -0.65 14.97 -2.71
C ALA A 140 -0.17 15.67 -1.42
N GLN A 141 -0.17 14.99 -0.28
CA GLN A 141 0.38 15.51 0.97
C GLN A 141 1.92 15.53 1.01
N PHE A 142 2.58 14.79 0.13
CA PHE A 142 4.03 14.74 0.05
C PHE A 142 4.56 15.80 -0.92
N SER A 143 5.68 16.44 -0.57
CA SER A 143 6.38 17.35 -1.48
C SER A 143 7.15 16.61 -2.55
N THR A 144 7.64 15.42 -2.24
CA THR A 144 8.42 14.55 -3.13
C THR A 144 7.87 13.14 -3.10
N ALA A 145 7.68 12.57 -4.28
CA ALA A 145 7.36 11.17 -4.48
C ALA A 145 8.35 10.53 -5.47
N ILE A 146 8.87 9.37 -5.09
CA ILE A 146 9.75 8.57 -5.94
C ILE A 146 8.99 7.35 -6.39
N ILE A 147 8.83 7.17 -7.70
CA ILE A 147 8.16 6.00 -8.27
C ILE A 147 9.19 4.92 -8.52
N ALA A 148 9.05 3.79 -7.84
CA ALA A 148 9.96 2.65 -7.86
C ALA A 148 9.18 1.36 -8.08
N LEU A 149 8.54 1.24 -9.25
CA LEU A 149 7.83 0.03 -9.65
C LEU A 149 8.81 -1.05 -10.08
N ASP A 150 8.33 -2.29 -10.16
CA ASP A 150 9.12 -3.43 -10.58
C ASP A 150 9.76 -3.20 -11.98
N PRO A 151 10.93 -3.77 -12.26
CA PRO A 151 11.72 -3.42 -13.46
C PRO A 151 11.00 -3.61 -14.79
N ASP A 152 10.08 -4.57 -14.88
CA ASP A 152 9.29 -4.87 -16.08
C ASP A 152 8.14 -3.87 -16.34
N ALA A 153 7.86 -2.97 -15.38
CA ALA A 153 6.77 -2.00 -15.47
C ALA A 153 7.22 -0.59 -15.92
N LEU A 154 8.37 -0.44 -16.56
CA LEU A 154 8.92 0.87 -16.93
C LEU A 154 7.96 1.77 -17.73
N PRO A 155 7.26 1.31 -18.78
CA PRO A 155 6.30 2.15 -19.50
C PRO A 155 5.17 2.67 -18.58
N LYS A 156 4.68 1.84 -17.67
CA LYS A 156 3.66 2.21 -16.69
C LYS A 156 4.20 3.18 -15.64
N THR A 157 5.45 3.01 -15.22
CA THR A 157 6.18 3.93 -14.34
C THR A 157 6.21 5.34 -14.91
N LEU A 158 6.55 5.50 -16.18
CA LEU A 158 6.61 6.80 -16.85
C LEU A 158 5.24 7.44 -16.98
N GLY A 159 4.21 6.65 -17.29
CA GLY A 159 2.82 7.10 -17.33
C GLY A 159 2.32 7.56 -15.96
N MET A 160 2.61 6.79 -14.92
CA MET A 160 2.27 7.12 -13.53
C MET A 160 2.97 8.41 -13.07
N ALA A 161 4.25 8.58 -13.40
CA ALA A 161 5.01 9.79 -13.08
C ALA A 161 4.38 11.02 -13.72
N LYS A 162 4.01 10.94 -14.99
CA LYS A 162 3.33 12.01 -15.71
C LYS A 162 2.00 12.41 -15.05
N GLU A 163 1.21 11.42 -14.67
CA GLU A 163 -0.07 11.61 -14.00
C GLU A 163 0.11 12.23 -12.60
N LEU A 164 1.07 11.75 -11.83
CA LEU A 164 1.32 12.20 -10.46
C LEU A 164 1.88 13.62 -10.39
N ARG A 165 2.57 14.09 -11.42
CA ARG A 165 3.08 15.48 -11.49
C ARG A 165 2.00 16.54 -11.42
N GLY A 166 0.75 16.20 -11.70
CA GLY A 166 -0.40 17.08 -11.48
C GLY A 166 -0.81 17.21 -10.00
N HIS A 167 -0.29 16.38 -9.12
CA HIS A 167 -0.69 16.28 -7.70
C HIS A 167 0.45 16.46 -6.70
N VAL A 168 1.68 16.17 -7.09
CA VAL A 168 2.90 16.25 -6.28
C VAL A 168 3.93 17.14 -6.99
N ASN A 169 4.53 18.06 -6.25
CA ASN A 169 5.44 19.06 -6.83
C ASN A 169 6.70 18.43 -7.43
N ASP A 170 7.30 17.46 -6.74
CA ASP A 170 8.55 16.82 -7.15
C ASP A 170 8.31 15.31 -7.30
N VAL A 171 8.22 14.86 -8.54
CA VAL A 171 8.05 13.44 -8.88
C VAL A 171 9.30 12.95 -9.57
N ARG A 172 9.94 11.96 -8.96
CA ARG A 172 11.14 11.32 -9.45
C ARG A 172 10.86 9.87 -9.82
N VAL A 173 11.60 9.34 -10.76
CA VAL A 173 11.52 7.93 -11.18
C VAL A 173 12.82 7.23 -10.81
N LEU A 174 12.71 6.16 -10.06
CA LEU A 174 13.81 5.25 -9.77
C LEU A 174 13.66 4.00 -10.65
N ARG A 175 14.61 3.80 -11.55
CA ARG A 175 14.67 2.57 -12.33
C ARG A 175 15.38 1.51 -11.50
N LEU A 176 14.65 0.45 -11.17
CA LEU A 176 15.16 -0.65 -10.36
C LEU A 176 15.86 -1.71 -11.23
N THR A 177 16.85 -2.36 -10.64
CA THR A 177 17.45 -3.59 -11.16
C THR A 177 16.56 -4.78 -10.80
N ASP A 178 15.97 -4.74 -9.60
CA ASP A 178 15.11 -5.78 -9.05
C ASP A 178 14.01 -5.15 -8.18
N ASP A 179 12.95 -5.90 -7.85
CA ASP A 179 11.92 -5.39 -6.94
C ASP A 179 12.55 -4.96 -5.61
N LEU A 180 12.12 -3.84 -5.03
CA LEU A 180 12.71 -3.30 -3.79
C LEU A 180 12.71 -4.32 -2.64
N LYS A 181 11.74 -5.21 -2.61
CA LYS A 181 11.65 -6.26 -1.58
C LYS A 181 12.87 -7.20 -1.54
N TYR A 182 13.60 -7.33 -2.62
CA TYR A 182 14.81 -8.17 -2.68
C TYR A 182 16.08 -7.45 -2.21
N ARG A 183 15.96 -6.19 -1.79
CA ARG A 183 17.04 -5.40 -1.16
C ARG A 183 18.33 -5.33 -1.99
N ASN A 184 18.20 -5.20 -3.32
CA ASN A 184 19.39 -5.00 -4.17
C ASN A 184 20.18 -3.78 -3.71
N PRO A 185 21.48 -3.92 -3.36
CA PRO A 185 22.27 -2.83 -2.80
C PRO A 185 22.40 -1.62 -3.72
N THR A 186 22.52 -1.84 -5.02
CA THR A 186 22.61 -0.78 -6.03
C THR A 186 21.31 0.02 -6.09
N ASP A 187 20.16 -0.63 -6.01
CA ASP A 187 18.85 0.03 -6.01
C ASP A 187 18.67 0.91 -4.77
N PHE A 188 19.08 0.45 -3.59
CA PHE A 188 19.03 1.23 -2.37
C PHE A 188 20.01 2.40 -2.35
N GLU A 189 21.20 2.23 -2.93
CA GLU A 189 22.15 3.32 -3.13
C GLU A 189 21.55 4.38 -4.06
N ASN A 190 20.97 3.97 -5.18
CA ASN A 190 20.32 4.88 -6.12
C ASN A 190 19.12 5.58 -5.49
N LEU A 191 18.33 4.89 -4.66
CA LEU A 191 17.22 5.49 -3.91
C LEU A 191 17.75 6.61 -2.99
N THR A 192 18.82 6.35 -2.24
CA THR A 192 19.44 7.33 -1.35
C THR A 192 19.93 8.54 -2.14
N ASN A 193 20.58 8.34 -3.27
CA ASN A 193 21.10 9.41 -4.11
C ASN A 193 20.01 10.26 -4.76
N ILE A 194 18.91 9.66 -5.18
CA ILE A 194 17.81 10.36 -5.84
C ILE A 194 16.89 11.08 -4.84
N GLY A 195 16.85 10.60 -3.59
CA GLY A 195 15.97 11.10 -2.55
C GLY A 195 16.54 12.28 -1.75
N VAL A 196 17.77 12.63 -1.98
CA VAL A 196 18.46 13.74 -1.29
C VAL A 196 18.24 15.07 -1.98
#